data_803467ad920157d46f7cd26cb6464630
#
_entry.id   803467ad920157d46f7cd26cb6464630
#
_cell.length_a   1.000
_cell.length_b   1.000
_cell.length_c   1.000
_cell.angle_alpha   90.00
_cell.angle_beta   90.00
_cell.angle_gamma   90.00
#
_symmetry.space_group_name_H-M   'P 1'
#
loop_
_entity.id
_entity.type
_entity.pdbx_description
1 polymer ?
#
loop_
_entity_poly.entity_id
_entity_poly.type
_entity_poly.pdbx_seq_one_letter_code
_entity_poly.pdbx_strand_id
1 'polypeptide(L)'
;MIVSLKEMLQEAMKGQYAVGAFNCLSLENVQGAIQAAEELNAPIIIQLAEVQFPCAPLSLMAPQYLQAAEETNVPVVVHLDHGQSFQTCADAICQGFGSVMFDGASLPFEENIRQTNEIARMARACGVDVEAELGRVGDVGVDDASKDVFTDVQEAIRFVNETQVDALAVA
;
A
#
# COMPACT_ATOMS: atom_id res chain seq x y z
N MET A 1 -10.22 -12.11 7.83
CA MET A 1 -9.96 -11.33 9.08
C MET A 1 -9.07 -10.14 8.74
N ILE A 2 -9.57 -8.92 8.87
CA ILE A 2 -8.82 -7.69 8.57
C ILE A 2 -7.79 -7.45 9.69
N VAL A 3 -6.55 -7.13 9.30
CA VAL A 3 -5.45 -6.78 10.21
C VAL A 3 -4.74 -5.52 9.71
N SER A 4 -3.91 -4.89 10.56
CA SER A 4 -3.11 -3.73 10.17
C SER A 4 -1.91 -4.13 9.31
N LEU A 5 -1.49 -3.26 8.38
CA LEU A 5 -0.30 -3.47 7.56
C LEU A 5 0.94 -3.62 8.44
N LYS A 6 1.07 -2.72 9.41
CA LYS A 6 2.19 -2.71 10.36
C LYS A 6 2.31 -4.03 11.12
N GLU A 7 1.23 -4.53 11.70
CA GLU A 7 1.24 -5.80 12.44
C GLU A 7 1.62 -6.96 11.54
N MET A 8 1.02 -7.05 10.34
CA MET A 8 1.32 -8.10 9.37
C MET A 8 2.80 -8.09 8.95
N LEU A 9 3.36 -6.92 8.61
CA LEU A 9 4.75 -6.81 8.21
C LEU A 9 5.73 -7.08 9.36
N GLN A 10 5.39 -6.69 10.60
CA GLN A 10 6.20 -7.03 11.77
C GLN A 10 6.27 -8.53 12.03
N GLU A 11 5.16 -9.25 11.88
CA GLU A 11 5.15 -10.71 12.00
C GLU A 11 5.93 -11.38 10.86
N ALA A 12 5.80 -10.88 9.63
CA ALA A 12 6.56 -11.34 8.48
C ALA A 12 8.08 -11.17 8.69
N MET A 13 8.51 -10.01 9.19
CA MET A 13 9.92 -9.75 9.54
C MET A 13 10.45 -10.70 10.61
N LYS A 14 9.68 -10.93 11.69
CA LYS A 14 10.05 -11.90 12.75
C LYS A 14 10.13 -13.33 12.20
N GLY A 15 9.18 -13.71 11.36
CA GLY A 15 9.10 -15.02 10.73
C GLY A 15 10.04 -15.21 9.53
N GLN A 16 10.71 -14.14 9.08
CA GLN A 16 11.61 -14.14 7.91
C GLN A 16 10.92 -14.64 6.63
N TYR A 17 9.69 -14.17 6.38
CA TYR A 17 8.94 -14.44 5.15
C TYR A 17 8.42 -13.15 4.53
N ALA A 18 8.11 -13.20 3.24
CA ALA A 18 7.46 -12.09 2.53
C ALA A 18 5.94 -12.32 2.48
N VAL A 19 5.17 -11.23 2.49
CA VAL A 19 3.73 -11.26 2.26
C VAL A 19 3.45 -10.85 0.82
N GLY A 20 2.62 -11.63 0.11
CA GLY A 20 2.20 -11.28 -1.24
C GLY A 20 1.21 -10.12 -1.22
N ALA A 21 1.43 -9.12 -2.10
CA ALA A 21 0.54 -8.00 -2.32
C ALA A 21 0.01 -8.05 -3.77
N PHE A 22 -1.32 -8.11 -3.95
CA PHE A 22 -1.95 -8.38 -5.23
C PHE A 22 -2.96 -7.32 -5.60
N ASN A 23 -2.74 -6.66 -6.75
CA ASN A 23 -3.72 -5.75 -7.34
C ASN A 23 -4.90 -6.53 -7.93
N CYS A 24 -6.07 -6.33 -7.37
CA CYS A 24 -7.29 -7.04 -7.75
C CYS A 24 -8.26 -6.08 -8.48
N LEU A 25 -8.46 -6.25 -9.78
CA LEU A 25 -9.24 -5.35 -10.63
C LEU A 25 -10.70 -5.77 -10.82
N SER A 26 -11.07 -6.93 -10.30
CA SER A 26 -12.42 -7.48 -10.41
C SER A 26 -12.74 -8.36 -9.21
N LEU A 27 -14.03 -8.69 -9.04
CA LEU A 27 -14.49 -9.61 -8.00
C LEU A 27 -13.78 -10.97 -8.09
N GLU A 28 -13.59 -11.49 -9.30
CA GLU A 28 -12.93 -12.79 -9.53
C GLU A 28 -11.46 -12.74 -9.10
N ASN A 29 -10.77 -11.60 -9.29
CA ASN A 29 -9.40 -11.45 -8.81
C ASN A 29 -9.37 -11.44 -7.29
N VAL A 30 -10.27 -10.71 -6.62
CA VAL A 30 -10.39 -10.70 -5.16
C VAL A 30 -10.65 -12.10 -4.63
N GLN A 31 -11.65 -12.80 -5.18
CA GLN A 31 -12.00 -14.16 -4.76
C GLN A 31 -10.85 -15.15 -4.97
N GLY A 32 -10.20 -15.10 -6.14
CA GLY A 32 -9.06 -15.98 -6.43
C GLY A 32 -7.86 -15.73 -5.51
N ALA A 33 -7.55 -14.47 -5.20
CA ALA A 33 -6.47 -14.10 -4.28
C ALA A 33 -6.77 -14.58 -2.83
N ILE A 34 -7.98 -14.35 -2.34
CA ILE A 34 -8.41 -14.81 -1.02
C ILE A 34 -8.43 -16.34 -0.94
N GLN A 35 -9.00 -17.03 -1.95
CA GLN A 35 -9.01 -18.49 -1.98
C GLN A 35 -7.59 -19.09 -1.94
N ALA A 36 -6.67 -18.52 -2.72
CA ALA A 36 -5.27 -18.97 -2.70
C ALA A 36 -4.62 -18.78 -1.33
N ALA A 37 -4.90 -17.65 -0.66
CA ALA A 37 -4.40 -17.40 0.68
C ALA A 37 -4.98 -18.40 1.71
N GLU A 38 -6.26 -18.73 1.61
CA GLU A 38 -6.92 -19.73 2.46
C GLU A 38 -6.35 -21.14 2.26
N GLU A 39 -6.17 -21.57 1.00
CA GLU A 39 -5.59 -22.88 0.67
C GLU A 39 -4.16 -23.04 1.22
N LEU A 40 -3.40 -21.93 1.25
CA LEU A 40 -2.04 -21.91 1.76
C LEU A 40 -1.94 -21.57 3.25
N ASN A 41 -3.06 -21.19 3.88
CA ASN A 41 -3.13 -20.63 5.23
C ASN A 41 -2.11 -19.50 5.43
N ALA A 42 -2.03 -18.58 4.47
CA ALA A 42 -1.05 -17.51 4.39
C ALA A 42 -1.70 -16.13 4.53
N PRO A 43 -1.01 -15.15 5.15
CA PRO A 43 -1.45 -13.76 5.14
C PRO A 43 -1.34 -13.17 3.73
N ILE A 44 -2.19 -12.18 3.42
CA ILE A 44 -2.24 -11.56 2.10
C ILE A 44 -2.55 -10.08 2.19
N ILE A 45 -2.01 -9.30 1.26
CA ILE A 45 -2.39 -7.90 1.00
C ILE A 45 -3.18 -7.89 -0.32
N ILE A 46 -4.43 -7.45 -0.28
CA ILE A 46 -5.21 -7.14 -1.48
C ILE A 46 -5.22 -5.64 -1.67
N GLN A 47 -4.87 -5.19 -2.87
CA GLN A 47 -4.62 -3.77 -3.11
C GLN A 47 -5.18 -3.29 -4.44
N LEU A 48 -5.40 -1.97 -4.54
CA LEU A 48 -5.84 -1.28 -5.74
C LEU A 48 -4.99 -0.05 -5.94
N ALA A 49 -4.30 0.05 -7.08
CA ALA A 49 -3.51 1.21 -7.44
C ALA A 49 -4.38 2.32 -8.06
N GLU A 50 -4.06 3.59 -7.76
CA GLU A 50 -4.80 4.72 -8.31
C GLU A 50 -4.86 4.72 -9.84
N VAL A 51 -3.77 4.31 -10.51
CA VAL A 51 -3.72 4.19 -11.97
C VAL A 51 -4.78 3.24 -12.54
N GLN A 52 -5.32 2.35 -11.73
CA GLN A 52 -6.33 1.37 -12.11
C GLN A 52 -7.77 1.87 -11.93
N PHE A 53 -8.01 3.00 -11.28
CA PHE A 53 -9.34 3.54 -11.03
C PHE A 53 -10.22 3.74 -12.28
N PRO A 54 -9.68 4.07 -13.46
CA PRO A 54 -10.49 4.14 -14.67
C PRO A 54 -11.15 2.81 -15.08
N CYS A 55 -10.51 1.67 -14.73
CA CYS A 55 -11.03 0.33 -15.02
C CYS A 55 -11.73 -0.30 -13.82
N ALA A 56 -11.28 0.02 -12.61
CA ALA A 56 -11.75 -0.53 -11.34
C ALA A 56 -11.96 0.62 -10.34
N PRO A 57 -13.08 1.36 -10.43
CA PRO A 57 -13.34 2.52 -9.56
C PRO A 57 -13.29 2.15 -8.08
N LEU A 58 -12.57 2.95 -7.29
CA LEU A 58 -12.39 2.74 -5.85
C LEU A 58 -13.71 2.45 -5.12
N SER A 59 -14.75 3.25 -5.40
CA SER A 59 -16.07 3.11 -4.76
C SER A 59 -16.80 1.80 -5.08
N LEU A 60 -16.46 1.14 -6.19
CA LEU A 60 -17.01 -0.16 -6.58
C LEU A 60 -16.17 -1.32 -6.03
N MET A 61 -14.86 -1.14 -5.93
CA MET A 61 -13.96 -2.19 -5.47
C MET A 61 -13.86 -2.27 -3.95
N ALA A 62 -13.90 -1.15 -3.25
CA ALA A 62 -13.75 -1.11 -1.80
C ALA A 62 -14.73 -2.03 -1.03
N PRO A 63 -16.04 -2.02 -1.31
CA PRO A 63 -16.97 -2.95 -0.64
C PRO A 63 -16.63 -4.41 -0.88
N GLN A 64 -16.14 -4.77 -2.08
CA GLN A 64 -15.78 -6.14 -2.43
C GLN A 64 -14.53 -6.60 -1.66
N TYR A 65 -13.53 -5.73 -1.54
CA TYR A 65 -12.32 -6.01 -0.76
C TYR A 65 -12.63 -6.21 0.72
N LEU A 66 -13.40 -5.27 1.30
CA LEU A 66 -13.76 -5.33 2.72
C LEU A 66 -14.59 -6.57 3.02
N GLN A 67 -15.60 -6.87 2.21
CA GLN A 67 -16.42 -8.07 2.37
C GLN A 67 -15.57 -9.34 2.32
N ALA A 68 -14.73 -9.50 1.31
CA ALA A 68 -13.88 -10.68 1.17
C ALA A 68 -12.88 -10.81 2.34
N ALA A 69 -12.30 -9.69 2.80
CA ALA A 69 -11.38 -9.68 3.93
C ALA A 69 -12.06 -9.99 5.27
N GLU A 70 -13.33 -9.63 5.45
CA GLU A 70 -14.11 -9.95 6.65
C GLU A 70 -14.53 -11.42 6.71
N GLU A 71 -14.91 -12.00 5.58
CA GLU A 71 -15.44 -13.36 5.49
C GLU A 71 -14.36 -14.45 5.60
N THR A 72 -13.10 -14.13 5.32
CA THR A 72 -12.00 -15.08 5.40
C THR A 72 -11.44 -15.26 6.81
N ASN A 73 -10.81 -16.42 7.05
CA ASN A 73 -10.12 -16.74 8.30
C ASN A 73 -8.62 -16.42 8.29
N VAL A 74 -8.04 -16.11 7.12
CA VAL A 74 -6.63 -15.69 7.04
C VAL A 74 -6.47 -14.19 7.27
N PRO A 75 -5.30 -13.72 7.75
CA PRO A 75 -5.03 -12.29 7.89
C PRO A 75 -5.01 -11.59 6.53
N VAL A 76 -5.78 -10.51 6.38
CA VAL A 76 -5.85 -9.71 5.15
C VAL A 76 -5.64 -8.25 5.47
N VAL A 77 -4.80 -7.58 4.70
CA VAL A 77 -4.71 -6.12 4.63
C VAL A 77 -5.42 -5.64 3.37
N VAL A 78 -6.26 -4.63 3.51
CA VAL A 78 -6.87 -3.89 2.38
C VAL A 78 -6.10 -2.60 2.20
N HIS A 79 -5.44 -2.43 1.05
CA HIS A 79 -4.42 -1.42 0.83
C HIS A 79 -4.66 -0.57 -0.43
N LEU A 80 -4.49 0.75 -0.32
CA LEU A 80 -4.34 1.64 -1.47
C LEU A 80 -2.89 1.61 -1.95
N ASP A 81 -2.69 1.23 -3.19
CA ASP A 81 -1.39 1.13 -3.85
C ASP A 81 -1.15 2.39 -4.71
N HIS A 82 0.05 2.97 -4.62
CA HIS A 82 0.48 4.16 -5.38
C HIS A 82 -0.53 5.31 -5.45
N GLY A 83 -1.04 5.76 -4.30
CA GLY A 83 -1.86 6.99 -4.22
C GLY A 83 -1.03 8.21 -4.57
N GLN A 84 -1.49 9.02 -5.53
CA GLN A 84 -0.74 10.15 -6.08
C GLN A 84 -1.07 11.49 -5.40
N SER A 85 -2.05 11.50 -4.48
CA SER A 85 -2.49 12.73 -3.83
C SER A 85 -3.03 12.50 -2.42
N PHE A 86 -3.04 13.58 -1.63
CA PHE A 86 -3.73 13.61 -0.35
C PHE A 86 -5.21 13.21 -0.49
N GLN A 87 -5.88 13.69 -1.55
CA GLN A 87 -7.30 13.42 -1.76
C GLN A 87 -7.54 11.92 -2.00
N THR A 88 -6.73 11.28 -2.84
CA THR A 88 -6.85 9.83 -3.11
C THR A 88 -6.67 9.00 -1.85
N CYS A 89 -5.66 9.33 -1.03
CA CYS A 89 -5.46 8.66 0.27
C CYS A 89 -6.65 8.88 1.21
N ALA A 90 -7.18 10.10 1.27
CA ALA A 90 -8.36 10.42 2.08
C ALA A 90 -9.60 9.65 1.60
N ASP A 91 -9.83 9.58 0.29
CA ASP A 91 -10.95 8.85 -0.30
C ASP A 91 -10.88 7.34 0.01
N ALA A 92 -9.68 6.74 -0.07
CA ALA A 92 -9.47 5.33 0.31
C ALA A 92 -9.76 5.09 1.80
N ILE A 93 -9.29 5.97 2.69
CA ILE A 93 -9.58 5.92 4.12
C ILE A 93 -11.09 6.02 4.36
N CYS A 94 -11.78 6.95 3.69
CA CYS A 94 -13.23 7.10 3.80
C CYS A 94 -14.00 5.87 3.28
N GLN A 95 -13.43 5.11 2.35
CA GLN A 95 -14.00 3.84 1.86
C GLN A 95 -13.70 2.66 2.78
N GLY A 96 -12.91 2.83 3.86
CA GLY A 96 -12.62 1.81 4.85
C GLY A 96 -11.31 1.04 4.63
N PHE A 97 -10.42 1.52 3.78
CA PHE A 97 -9.08 0.94 3.63
C PHE A 97 -8.29 1.09 4.93
N GLY A 98 -7.68 0.00 5.39
CA GLY A 98 -6.88 -0.04 6.62
C GLY A 98 -5.43 0.37 6.44
N SER A 99 -5.01 0.59 5.18
CA SER A 99 -3.67 1.02 4.83
C SER A 99 -3.68 1.81 3.51
N VAL A 100 -2.83 2.83 3.41
CA VAL A 100 -2.67 3.64 2.20
C VAL A 100 -1.19 3.88 1.92
N MET A 101 -0.79 3.76 0.66
CA MET A 101 0.52 4.19 0.17
C MET A 101 0.40 5.57 -0.49
N PHE A 102 1.29 6.47 -0.13
CA PHE A 102 1.52 7.72 -0.85
C PHE A 102 2.81 7.62 -1.67
N ASP A 103 2.66 7.70 -2.99
CA ASP A 103 3.78 7.70 -3.92
C ASP A 103 4.25 9.12 -4.19
N GLY A 104 5.20 9.56 -3.38
CA GLY A 104 5.89 10.85 -3.53
C GLY A 104 7.26 10.73 -4.20
N ALA A 105 7.63 9.57 -4.76
CA ALA A 105 8.98 9.31 -5.28
C ALA A 105 9.40 10.23 -6.44
N SER A 106 8.43 10.76 -7.19
CA SER A 106 8.67 11.75 -8.27
C SER A 106 8.88 13.17 -7.77
N LEU A 107 8.59 13.45 -6.50
CA LEU A 107 8.71 14.78 -5.90
C LEU A 107 10.15 15.05 -5.41
N PRO A 108 10.56 16.32 -5.26
CA PRO A 108 11.74 16.66 -4.50
C PRO A 108 11.65 16.07 -3.08
N PHE A 109 12.77 15.59 -2.54
CA PHE A 109 12.84 14.87 -1.26
C PHE A 109 12.11 15.59 -0.10
N GLU A 110 12.35 16.89 0.08
CA GLU A 110 11.70 17.69 1.13
C GLU A 110 10.18 17.81 0.93
N GLU A 111 9.73 17.86 -0.31
CA GLU A 111 8.32 17.93 -0.64
C GLU A 111 7.64 16.57 -0.44
N ASN A 112 8.33 15.45 -0.75
CA ASN A 112 7.86 14.12 -0.43
C ASN A 112 7.67 13.98 1.10
N ILE A 113 8.66 14.36 1.92
CA ILE A 113 8.54 14.38 3.38
C ILE A 113 7.33 15.21 3.83
N ARG A 114 7.16 16.41 3.28
CA ARG A 114 6.08 17.32 3.67
C ARG A 114 4.70 16.72 3.40
N GLN A 115 4.47 16.22 2.19
CA GLN A 115 3.19 15.63 1.81
C GLN A 115 2.93 14.31 2.54
N THR A 116 3.93 13.45 2.65
CA THR A 116 3.84 12.21 3.43
C THR A 116 3.44 12.50 4.88
N ASN A 117 4.01 13.52 5.51
CA ASN A 117 3.64 13.92 6.87
C ASN A 117 2.18 14.36 7.01
N GLU A 118 1.65 15.09 6.02
CA GLU A 118 0.24 15.51 6.03
C GLU A 118 -0.69 14.30 5.96
N ILE A 119 -0.38 13.36 5.07
CA ILE A 119 -1.14 12.12 4.90
C ILE A 119 -1.02 11.22 6.14
N ALA A 120 0.19 11.03 6.65
CA ALA A 120 0.43 10.20 7.83
C ALA A 120 -0.28 10.76 9.08
N ARG A 121 -0.38 12.08 9.22
CA ARG A 121 -1.14 12.69 10.31
C ARG A 121 -2.64 12.44 10.20
N MET A 122 -3.19 12.51 8.99
CA MET A 122 -4.60 12.18 8.71
C MET A 122 -4.88 10.70 8.97
N ALA A 123 -4.07 9.82 8.38
CA ALA A 123 -4.23 8.37 8.48
C ALA A 123 -4.17 7.88 9.94
N ARG A 124 -3.20 8.36 10.72
CA ARG A 124 -3.10 8.05 12.16
C ARG A 124 -4.32 8.48 12.95
N ALA A 125 -4.91 9.63 12.63
CA ALA A 125 -6.14 10.08 13.28
C ALA A 125 -7.33 9.15 13.00
N CYS A 126 -7.26 8.38 11.91
CA CYS A 126 -8.25 7.38 11.50
C CYS A 126 -7.86 5.94 11.89
N GLY A 127 -6.69 5.71 12.48
CA GLY A 127 -6.20 4.37 12.80
C GLY A 127 -5.77 3.57 11.56
N VAL A 128 -5.30 4.26 10.52
CA VAL A 128 -4.87 3.68 9.24
C VAL A 128 -3.35 3.76 9.11
N ASP A 129 -2.72 2.67 8.67
CA ASP A 129 -1.28 2.60 8.45
C ASP A 129 -0.88 3.30 7.14
N VAL A 130 0.36 3.79 7.09
CA VAL A 130 0.88 4.51 5.93
C VAL A 130 2.15 3.87 5.42
N GLU A 131 2.16 3.62 4.12
CA GLU A 131 3.34 3.35 3.32
C GLU A 131 3.76 4.58 2.52
N ALA A 132 5.04 4.74 2.27
CA ALA A 132 5.57 5.76 1.37
C ALA A 132 6.68 5.18 0.48
N GLU A 133 7.16 5.94 -0.50
CA GLU A 133 8.18 5.48 -1.43
C GLU A 133 9.36 6.44 -1.54
N LEU A 134 10.56 5.86 -1.60
CA LEU A 134 11.81 6.51 -1.96
C LEU A 134 12.56 5.73 -3.04
N GLY A 135 13.21 6.47 -3.90
CA GLY A 135 13.79 5.91 -5.11
C GLY A 135 12.75 5.82 -6.22
N ARG A 136 13.15 5.33 -7.37
CA ARG A 136 12.24 5.17 -8.50
C ARG A 136 12.63 3.94 -9.30
N VAL A 137 11.71 3.01 -9.41
CA VAL A 137 11.77 1.92 -10.39
C VAL A 137 10.93 2.33 -11.59
N GLY A 138 11.53 2.32 -12.79
CA GLY A 138 10.80 2.67 -14.02
C GLY A 138 9.66 1.68 -14.30
N ASP A 139 8.59 2.18 -14.92
CA ASP A 139 7.45 1.34 -15.32
C ASP A 139 7.88 0.31 -16.37
N VAL A 140 7.54 -0.95 -16.16
CA VAL A 140 7.88 -2.05 -17.06
C VAL A 140 7.30 -1.79 -18.46
N GLY A 141 8.20 -1.57 -19.43
CA GLY A 141 7.87 -1.41 -20.85
C GLY A 141 7.68 0.04 -21.35
N VAL A 142 7.81 1.05 -20.49
CA VAL A 142 7.64 2.46 -20.84
C VAL A 142 8.89 3.30 -20.59
N ASP A 143 9.70 2.96 -19.60
CA ASP A 143 10.87 3.73 -19.19
C ASP A 143 12.20 3.08 -19.59
N ASP A 144 13.16 3.95 -19.90
CA ASP A 144 14.57 3.58 -20.05
C ASP A 144 15.15 3.25 -18.65
N ALA A 145 15.65 2.04 -18.46
CA ALA A 145 16.30 1.58 -17.21
C ALA A 145 17.44 2.49 -16.71
N SER A 146 17.93 3.41 -17.56
CA SER A 146 18.88 4.47 -17.16
C SER A 146 18.29 5.53 -16.22
N LYS A 147 16.98 5.49 -15.96
CA LYS A 147 16.27 6.43 -15.08
C LYS A 147 15.94 5.84 -13.70
N ASP A 148 16.31 4.59 -13.45
CA ASP A 148 16.15 4.00 -12.12
C ASP A 148 17.03 4.75 -11.12
N VAL A 149 16.42 5.22 -10.05
CA VAL A 149 17.09 5.91 -8.95
C VAL A 149 17.00 5.03 -7.72
N PHE A 150 18.10 4.33 -7.41
CA PHE A 150 18.18 3.53 -6.19
C PHE A 150 18.03 4.41 -4.94
N THR A 151 17.37 3.86 -3.96
CA THR A 151 17.14 4.54 -2.67
C THR A 151 18.46 4.69 -1.91
N ASP A 152 18.84 5.93 -1.59
CA ASP A 152 19.98 6.19 -0.70
C ASP A 152 19.62 5.82 0.76
N VAL A 153 20.49 5.07 1.41
CA VAL A 153 20.25 4.56 2.77
C VAL A 153 20.13 5.69 3.79
N GLN A 154 20.91 6.78 3.66
CA GLN A 154 20.85 7.90 4.61
C GLN A 154 19.58 8.74 4.40
N GLU A 155 19.16 8.90 3.16
CA GLU A 155 17.87 9.52 2.85
C GLU A 155 16.71 8.67 3.39
N ALA A 156 16.73 7.35 3.23
CA ALA A 156 15.72 6.47 3.79
C ALA A 156 15.63 6.57 5.32
N ILE A 157 16.76 6.55 6.02
CA ILE A 157 16.80 6.71 7.48
C ILE A 157 16.22 8.07 7.88
N ARG A 158 16.61 9.15 7.20
CA ARG A 158 16.09 10.50 7.46
C ARG A 158 14.58 10.56 7.22
N PHE A 159 14.14 10.04 6.07
CA PHE A 159 12.74 10.03 5.68
C PHE A 159 11.84 9.34 6.72
N VAL A 160 12.18 8.11 7.10
CA VAL A 160 11.42 7.35 8.11
C VAL A 160 11.42 8.06 9.47
N ASN A 161 12.55 8.65 9.88
CA ASN A 161 12.61 9.40 11.14
C ASN A 161 11.75 10.67 11.14
N GLU A 162 11.62 11.34 9.99
CA GLU A 162 10.84 12.57 9.89
C GLU A 162 9.34 12.30 9.63
N THR A 163 8.99 11.24 8.89
CA THR A 163 7.61 10.93 8.50
C THR A 163 6.91 9.95 9.44
N GLN A 164 7.69 9.05 10.07
CA GLN A 164 7.18 7.99 10.94
C GLN A 164 6.15 7.09 10.21
N VAL A 165 6.37 6.81 8.94
CA VAL A 165 5.55 5.85 8.17
C VAL A 165 5.71 4.43 8.70
N ASP A 166 4.72 3.58 8.47
CA ASP A 166 4.67 2.21 8.97
C ASP A 166 5.39 1.23 8.02
N ALA A 167 5.48 1.58 6.74
CA ALA A 167 6.22 0.88 5.71
C ALA A 167 6.90 1.85 4.75
N LEU A 168 8.01 1.42 4.13
CA LEU A 168 8.73 2.19 3.12
C LEU A 168 9.07 1.28 1.92
N ALA A 169 8.55 1.64 0.75
CA ALA A 169 8.97 1.06 -0.52
C ALA A 169 10.31 1.66 -0.94
N VAL A 170 11.22 0.80 -1.37
CA VAL A 170 12.59 1.17 -1.77
C VAL A 170 12.91 0.58 -3.14
N ALA A 171 13.67 1.32 -3.95
CA ALA A 171 14.13 0.89 -5.27
C ALA A 171 15.54 0.29 -5.21
#